data_b096066e2c5ec7c5f26193488071274d
#
_entry.id   b096066e2c5ec7c5f26193488071274d
#
_cell.length_a   1.000
_cell.length_b   1.000
_cell.length_c   1.000
_cell.angle_alpha   90.00
_cell.angle_beta   90.00
_cell.angle_gamma   90.00
#
_symmetry.space_group_name_H-M   'P 1'
#
loop_
_entity.id
_entity.type
_entity.pdbx_description
1 polymer ?
#
loop_
_entity_poly.entity_id
_entity_poly.type
_entity_poly.pdbx_seq_one_letter_code
_entity_poly.pdbx_strand_id
1 'polypeptide(L)'
;MANFREYTSAADYCAIMDGDSMNPVFLPGDELFIRAQSFTEADAGRVMAFSVEGELFISYAYKREDGLLWASPANPQYEPMVVTPEQVLGLVVGYTRHLIQPEPNEAPAEIGLAA
;
A
#
# COMPACT_ATOMS: atom_id res chain seq x y z
N MET A 1 8.37 -17.10 7.65
CA MET A 1 7.15 -17.85 7.35
C MET A 1 6.12 -17.60 8.43
N ALA A 2 6.48 -17.78 9.68
CA ALA A 2 5.55 -17.53 10.75
C ALA A 2 5.06 -16.08 10.72
N ASN A 3 5.96 -15.18 10.42
CA ASN A 3 5.60 -13.76 10.37
C ASN A 3 4.60 -13.46 9.28
N PHE A 4 4.76 -14.10 8.14
CA PHE A 4 3.81 -13.89 7.06
C PHE A 4 2.43 -14.36 7.47
N ARG A 5 2.37 -15.52 8.11
CA ARG A 5 1.08 -16.04 8.54
C ARG A 5 0.44 -15.12 9.58
N GLU A 6 1.23 -14.55 10.46
CA GLU A 6 0.70 -13.66 11.47
C GLU A 6 0.14 -12.38 10.85
N TYR A 7 0.86 -11.84 9.89
CA TYR A 7 0.33 -10.69 9.17
C TYR A 7 -0.99 -11.02 8.52
N THR A 8 -1.04 -12.16 7.85
CA THR A 8 -2.23 -12.55 7.13
C THR A 8 -3.41 -12.69 8.08
N SER A 9 -3.18 -13.27 9.25
CA SER A 9 -4.26 -13.46 10.20
C SER A 9 -4.68 -12.15 10.87
N ALA A 10 -3.82 -11.13 10.86
CA ALA A 10 -4.16 -9.83 11.41
C ALA A 10 -4.85 -8.93 10.40
N ALA A 11 -4.91 -9.33 9.16
CA ALA A 11 -5.50 -8.53 8.09
C ALA A 11 -6.87 -9.06 7.75
N ASP A 12 -7.73 -8.15 7.34
CA ASP A 12 -9.07 -8.52 6.91
C ASP A 12 -9.10 -8.78 5.42
N TYR A 13 -8.20 -8.16 4.67
CA TYR A 13 -8.08 -8.45 3.24
C TYR A 13 -6.74 -7.97 2.73
N CYS A 14 -6.44 -8.37 1.51
CA CYS A 14 -5.17 -8.07 0.85
C CYS A 14 -5.44 -7.35 -0.45
N ALA A 15 -4.46 -6.59 -0.90
CA ALA A 15 -4.54 -5.92 -2.19
C ALA A 15 -3.16 -5.89 -2.81
N ILE A 16 -3.12 -5.94 -4.13
CA ILE A 16 -1.87 -5.83 -4.87
C ILE A 16 -1.72 -4.38 -5.30
N MET A 17 -0.57 -3.80 -5.01
CA MET A 17 -0.30 -2.42 -5.41
C MET A 17 -0.26 -2.34 -6.92
N ASP A 18 -1.08 -1.44 -7.48
CA ASP A 18 -1.20 -1.25 -8.91
C ASP A 18 -0.82 0.18 -9.21
N GLY A 19 0.29 0.38 -9.88
CA GLY A 19 0.77 1.71 -10.16
C GLY A 19 1.83 2.15 -9.16
N ASP A 20 2.32 3.36 -9.33
CA ASP A 20 3.50 3.82 -8.60
C ASP A 20 3.23 5.03 -7.72
N SER A 21 1.98 5.24 -7.31
CA SER A 21 1.63 6.43 -6.52
C SER A 21 2.30 6.44 -5.15
N MET A 22 2.72 5.29 -4.65
CA MET A 22 3.37 5.19 -3.35
C MET A 22 4.85 4.89 -3.47
N ASN A 23 5.41 4.99 -4.65
CA ASN A 23 6.84 4.84 -4.84
C ASN A 23 7.57 5.98 -4.12
N PRO A 24 8.60 5.72 -3.35
CA PRO A 24 9.33 4.45 -3.19
C PRO A 24 8.90 3.62 -1.97
N VAL A 25 7.85 4.03 -1.27
CA VAL A 25 7.43 3.32 -0.07
C VAL A 25 6.87 1.95 -0.42
N PHE A 26 5.93 1.91 -1.37
CA PHE A 26 5.43 0.67 -1.93
C PHE A 26 5.61 0.72 -3.43
N LEU A 27 5.96 -0.42 -4.00
CA LEU A 27 6.21 -0.54 -5.43
C LEU A 27 5.08 -1.31 -6.08
N PRO A 28 4.86 -1.10 -7.39
CA PRO A 28 3.86 -1.91 -8.09
C PRO A 28 4.16 -3.39 -7.88
N GLY A 29 3.11 -4.16 -7.60
CA GLY A 29 3.25 -5.59 -7.35
C GLY A 29 3.38 -5.96 -5.90
N ASP A 30 3.62 -5.01 -5.01
CA ASP A 30 3.65 -5.32 -3.58
C ASP A 30 2.29 -5.79 -3.14
N GLU A 31 2.27 -6.79 -2.27
CA GLU A 31 1.04 -7.26 -1.68
C GLU A 31 0.85 -6.60 -0.32
N LEU A 32 -0.26 -5.93 -0.16
CA LEU A 32 -0.53 -5.16 1.04
C LEU A 32 -1.58 -5.86 1.87
N PHE A 33 -1.37 -5.85 3.18
CA PHE A 33 -2.32 -6.45 4.13
C PHE A 33 -3.05 -5.32 4.83
N ILE A 34 -4.37 -5.36 4.80
CA ILE A 34 -5.21 -4.25 5.24
C ILE A 34 -6.14 -4.73 6.34
N ARG A 35 -6.15 -4.00 7.43
CA ARG A 35 -7.09 -4.25 8.53
C ARG A 35 -8.21 -3.24 8.42
N ALA A 36 -9.44 -3.73 8.36
CA ALA A 36 -10.61 -2.88 8.21
C ALA A 36 -10.78 -2.02 9.45
N GLN A 37 -10.79 -0.72 9.27
CA GLN A 37 -11.05 0.22 10.36
C GLN A 37 -11.32 1.60 9.76
N SER A 38 -11.93 2.44 10.55
CA SER A 38 -12.14 3.83 10.18
C SER A 38 -10.88 4.61 10.48
N PHE A 39 -10.79 5.81 9.92
CA PHE A 39 -9.70 6.71 10.25
C PHE A 39 -9.95 7.31 11.64
N THR A 40 -8.90 7.32 12.47
CA THR A 40 -8.91 8.04 13.73
C THR A 40 -7.72 8.97 13.73
N GLU A 41 -7.70 9.90 14.69
CA GLU A 41 -6.60 10.85 14.74
C GLU A 41 -5.27 10.16 15.02
N ALA A 42 -5.31 8.98 15.65
CA ALA A 42 -4.09 8.23 15.86
C ALA A 42 -3.49 7.72 14.56
N ASP A 43 -4.28 7.71 13.48
CA ASP A 43 -3.81 7.22 12.19
C ASP A 43 -3.22 8.32 11.32
N ALA A 44 -3.17 9.55 11.81
CA ALA A 44 -2.66 10.66 11.00
C ALA A 44 -1.21 10.37 10.58
N GLY A 45 -0.96 10.51 9.28
CA GLY A 45 0.36 10.25 8.72
C GLY A 45 0.64 8.79 8.44
N ARG A 46 -0.33 7.91 8.65
CA ARG A 46 -0.14 6.49 8.37
C ARG A 46 -0.71 6.15 7.01
N VAL A 47 -0.29 5.01 6.48
CA VAL A 47 -0.74 4.58 5.16
C VAL A 47 -2.06 3.85 5.32
N MET A 48 -3.06 4.29 4.57
CA MET A 48 -4.39 3.70 4.65
C MET A 48 -4.88 3.39 3.25
N ALA A 49 -5.92 2.56 3.20
CA ALA A 49 -6.57 2.16 1.97
C ALA A 49 -7.90 2.89 1.86
N PHE A 50 -8.21 3.37 0.68
CA PHE A 50 -9.42 4.14 0.40
C PHE A 50 -10.13 3.54 -0.80
N SER A 51 -11.45 3.56 -0.77
CA SER A 51 -12.26 3.19 -1.93
C SER A 51 -12.94 4.45 -2.44
N VAL A 52 -12.58 4.85 -3.65
CA VAL A 52 -13.13 6.06 -4.26
C VAL A 52 -13.68 5.68 -5.61
N GLU A 53 -14.98 5.79 -5.75
CA GLU A 53 -15.66 5.47 -7.02
C GLU A 53 -15.29 4.09 -7.53
N GLY A 54 -15.25 3.14 -6.61
CA GLY A 54 -14.98 1.75 -6.99
C GLY A 54 -13.53 1.39 -7.17
N GLU A 55 -12.63 2.34 -7.01
CA GLU A 55 -11.19 2.08 -7.15
C GLU A 55 -10.51 2.13 -5.81
N LEU A 56 -9.50 1.30 -5.66
CA LEU A 56 -8.72 1.23 -4.43
C LEU A 56 -7.53 2.17 -4.54
N PHE A 57 -7.37 3.02 -3.55
CA PHE A 57 -6.22 3.92 -3.45
C PHE A 57 -5.48 3.64 -2.16
N ILE A 58 -4.16 3.69 -2.22
CA ILE A 58 -3.29 3.55 -1.07
C ILE A 58 -2.54 4.86 -0.92
N SER A 59 -2.63 5.47 0.25
CA SER A 59 -2.03 6.78 0.46
C SER A 59 -1.84 7.03 1.94
N TYR A 60 -1.02 8.02 2.27
CA TYR A 60 -0.98 8.54 3.63
C TYR A 60 -2.29 9.27 3.90
N ALA A 61 -2.73 9.22 5.14
CA ALA A 61 -3.97 9.87 5.56
C ALA A 61 -3.64 11.01 6.51
N TYR A 62 -4.15 12.19 6.20
CA TYR A 62 -3.94 13.37 7.03
C TYR A 62 -5.23 14.14 7.18
N LYS A 63 -5.44 14.67 8.38
CA LYS A 63 -6.52 15.62 8.58
C LYS A 63 -5.88 17.01 8.61
N ARG A 64 -6.35 17.91 7.75
CA ARG A 64 -5.73 19.22 7.61
C ARG A 64 -6.52 20.25 8.40
N GLU A 65 -5.99 21.49 8.38
CA GLU A 65 -6.59 22.57 9.14
C GLU A 65 -8.01 22.87 8.70
N ASP A 66 -8.33 22.55 7.46
CA ASP A 66 -9.69 22.74 6.96
C ASP A 66 -10.66 21.73 7.55
N GLY A 67 -10.19 20.81 8.37
CA GLY A 67 -11.04 19.77 8.95
C GLY A 67 -11.31 18.62 8.03
N LEU A 68 -10.78 18.63 6.82
CA LEU A 68 -11.03 17.57 5.85
C LEU A 68 -9.94 16.51 5.92
N LEU A 69 -10.33 15.31 5.51
CA LEU A 69 -9.40 14.20 5.44
C LEU A 69 -8.78 14.18 4.04
N TRP A 70 -7.46 14.09 4.00
CA TRP A 70 -6.72 14.11 2.75
C TRP A 70 -5.97 12.81 2.58
N ALA A 71 -5.98 12.29 1.35
CA ALA A 71 -5.17 11.15 0.94
C ALA A 71 -3.99 11.70 0.16
N SER A 72 -2.78 11.46 0.66
CA SER A 72 -1.58 12.06 0.10
C SER A 72 -0.64 10.97 -0.36
N PRO A 73 -0.39 10.84 -1.67
CA PRO A 73 0.53 9.82 -2.19
C PRO A 73 1.96 10.10 -1.75
N ALA A 74 2.77 9.04 -1.71
CA ALA A 74 4.19 9.20 -1.42
C ALA A 74 4.93 9.77 -2.61
N ASN A 75 4.48 9.45 -3.82
CA ASN A 75 5.13 9.88 -5.05
C ASN A 75 4.67 11.31 -5.35
N PRO A 76 5.61 12.28 -5.39
CA PRO A 76 5.23 13.67 -5.57
C PRO A 76 4.65 14.00 -6.94
N GLN A 77 4.71 13.08 -7.88
CA GLN A 77 4.08 13.30 -9.18
C GLN A 77 2.57 13.19 -9.12
N TYR A 78 2.03 12.67 -8.02
CA TYR A 78 0.60 12.54 -7.81
C TYR A 78 0.15 13.55 -6.79
N GLU A 79 -1.04 14.09 -7.00
CA GLU A 79 -1.54 15.13 -6.13
C GLU A 79 -2.41 14.54 -5.01
N PRO A 80 -2.38 15.17 -3.84
CA PRO A 80 -3.29 14.76 -2.78
C PRO A 80 -4.73 15.04 -3.17
N MET A 81 -5.65 14.29 -2.57
CA MET A 81 -7.05 14.52 -2.82
C MET A 81 -7.83 14.42 -1.51
N VAL A 82 -8.96 15.13 -1.47
CA VAL A 82 -9.86 15.07 -0.35
C VAL A 82 -10.66 13.77 -0.44
N VAL A 83 -10.82 13.10 0.69
CA VAL A 83 -11.64 11.91 0.78
C VAL A 83 -12.59 12.08 1.95
N THR A 84 -13.63 11.27 1.98
CA THR A 84 -14.57 11.27 3.09
C THR A 84 -14.25 10.13 4.03
N PRO A 85 -14.69 10.23 5.29
CA PRO A 85 -14.47 9.11 6.22
C PRO A 85 -15.05 7.80 5.73
N GLU A 86 -16.15 7.85 4.99
CA GLU A 86 -16.79 6.64 4.48
C GLU A 86 -15.95 5.96 3.41
N GLN A 87 -15.04 6.67 2.79
CA GLN A 87 -14.19 6.10 1.76
C GLN A 87 -12.98 5.38 2.33
N VAL A 88 -12.74 5.48 3.63
CA VAL A 88 -11.63 4.79 4.26
C VAL A 88 -11.98 3.33 4.43
N LEU A 89 -11.16 2.45 3.87
CA LEU A 89 -11.34 1.01 3.98
C LEU A 89 -10.61 0.45 5.18
N GLY A 90 -9.42 0.95 5.46
CA GLY A 90 -8.66 0.40 6.55
C GLY A 90 -7.23 0.86 6.58
N LEU A 91 -6.49 0.26 7.49
CA LEU A 91 -5.09 0.58 7.74
C LEU A 91 -4.21 -0.48 7.10
N VAL A 92 -3.19 -0.06 6.38
CA VAL A 92 -2.21 -1.00 5.84
C VAL A 92 -1.31 -1.42 7.00
N VAL A 93 -1.39 -2.70 7.38
CA VAL A 93 -0.67 -3.19 8.55
C VAL A 93 0.58 -3.95 8.18
N GLY A 94 0.78 -4.25 6.90
CA GLY A 94 1.99 -4.94 6.47
C GLY A 94 1.99 -5.11 4.98
N TYR A 95 3.11 -5.62 4.47
CA TYR A 95 3.21 -5.88 3.05
C TYR A 95 4.25 -6.96 2.80
N THR A 96 4.16 -7.59 1.63
CA THR A 96 5.22 -8.47 1.15
C THR A 96 5.60 -8.04 -0.25
N ARG A 97 6.85 -8.22 -0.55
CA ARG A 97 7.39 -7.94 -1.88
C ARG A 97 8.03 -9.21 -2.38
N HIS A 98 7.55 -9.69 -3.51
CA HIS A 98 8.00 -10.97 -4.02
C HIS A 98 9.29 -10.80 -4.79
N LEU A 99 10.24 -11.65 -4.47
CA LEU A 99 11.45 -11.75 -5.27
C LEU A 99 11.10 -12.59 -6.49
N ILE A 100 11.26 -12.00 -7.65
CA ILE A 100 11.02 -12.70 -8.91
C ILE A 100 12.34 -13.23 -9.39
N GLN A 101 12.47 -14.56 -9.39
CA GLN A 101 13.72 -15.20 -9.84
C GLN A 101 13.46 -15.85 -11.18
N PRO A 102 14.38 -15.66 -12.14
CA PRO A 102 14.22 -16.31 -13.42
C PRO A 102 14.39 -17.82 -13.29
N GLU A 103 13.87 -18.53 -14.28
CA GLU A 103 14.04 -19.96 -14.32
C GLU A 103 15.52 -20.32 -14.34
N PRO A 104 15.88 -21.48 -13.82
CA PRO A 104 17.31 -21.84 -13.78
C PRO A 104 17.99 -21.76 -15.13
N ASN A 105 17.27 -22.02 -16.19
CA ASN A 105 17.89 -21.96 -17.51
C ASN A 105 18.08 -20.53 -18.00
N GLU A 106 17.43 -19.56 -17.36
CA GLU A 106 17.58 -18.16 -17.74
C GLU A 106 18.57 -17.45 -16.82
N ALA A 107 18.53 -17.81 -15.57
CA ALA A 107 19.24 -17.07 -14.56
C ALA A 107 20.71 -16.89 -14.90
N PRO A 108 21.42 -17.92 -15.30
CA PRO A 108 22.85 -17.73 -15.51
C PRO A 108 23.19 -16.71 -16.55
N ALA A 109 22.34 -16.62 -17.55
CA ALA A 109 22.65 -15.70 -18.65
C ALA A 109 22.53 -14.26 -18.23
N GLU A 110 21.48 -13.96 -17.48
CA GLU A 110 21.23 -12.58 -17.15
C GLU A 110 21.78 -12.20 -15.82
N ILE A 111 21.61 -13.07 -14.89
CA ILE A 111 22.09 -12.78 -13.56
C ILE A 111 23.60 -12.85 -13.51
N GLY A 112 24.15 -13.67 -14.35
CA GLY A 112 25.60 -13.73 -14.41
C GLY A 112 26.22 -12.39 -14.66
N LEU A 113 25.49 -11.52 -15.31
CA LEU A 113 25.97 -10.18 -15.49
C LEU A 113 26.00 -9.43 -14.20
N ALA A 114 24.98 -9.62 -13.43
CA ALA A 114 24.84 -8.90 -12.18
C ALA A 114 25.81 -9.43 -11.15
N ALA A 115 26.18 -10.63 -11.29
CA ALA A 115 27.04 -11.25 -10.28
C ALA A 115 28.44 -10.70 -10.29
#